data_dde283f93cc096b8a7553dffc0ba8f9f
#
_entry.id   dde283f93cc096b8a7553dffc0ba8f9f
#
_cell.length_a   1.000
_cell.length_b   1.000
_cell.length_c   1.000
_cell.angle_alpha   90.00
_cell.angle_beta   90.00
_cell.angle_gamma   90.00
#
_symmetry.space_group_name_H-M   'P 1'
#
loop_
_entity.id
_entity.type
_entity.pdbx_description
1 polymer ?
#
loop_
_entity_poly.entity_id
_entity_poly.type
_entity_poly.pdbx_seq_one_letter_code
_entity_poly.pdbx_strand_id
1 'polypeptide(L)'
;MALYIKHRPKDFTEIISNKGTVLSLEAELKKEDHSHSYLLIGPSGCGKTTIARIFANKLGCHEKSIIEIDAGSERGVETADNLRESILYTPIYGSIKVYIIDEIQATSAKFQEALLKTLEDTPKHIYFILCTTDPQKIKKTVKTRCSTYEVSALNNINIYKLLSKICKKENIQIQDDVLKEIAIVSEGCPRQALVILDQVILVEPSYRLKIVKSSKIEKEEIKKLIKLLLTNSNWKDVAKVLKGLKEDPEKIRMSILMYCNAILLNGKNDPKIALIMDYFKDPFYSAGKALLTLACYNIISE
;
A
#
# COMPACT_ATOMS: atom_id res chain seq x y z
N MET A 1 -9.64 -7.08 18.45
CA MET A 1 -9.25 -5.95 17.55
C MET A 1 -7.94 -6.33 16.90
N ALA A 2 -7.81 -6.18 15.59
CA ALA A 2 -6.60 -6.55 14.86
C ALA A 2 -5.38 -5.74 15.35
N LEU A 3 -4.20 -6.38 15.43
CA LEU A 3 -2.98 -5.77 15.98
C LEU A 3 -2.57 -4.50 15.23
N TYR A 4 -2.75 -4.44 13.90
CA TYR A 4 -2.40 -3.26 13.10
C TYR A 4 -3.28 -2.04 13.39
N ILE A 5 -4.49 -2.24 13.95
CA ILE A 5 -5.36 -1.16 14.41
C ILE A 5 -4.99 -0.78 15.85
N LYS A 6 -4.88 -1.79 16.75
CA LYS A 6 -4.59 -1.61 18.17
C LYS A 6 -3.25 -0.89 18.43
N HIS A 7 -2.23 -1.23 17.64
CA HIS A 7 -0.87 -0.71 17.75
C HIS A 7 -0.50 0.33 16.70
N ARG A 8 -1.52 1.00 16.11
CA ARG A 8 -1.25 2.10 15.19
C ARG A 8 -0.53 3.23 15.94
N PRO A 9 0.65 3.67 15.48
CA PRO A 9 1.38 4.80 16.09
C PRO A 9 0.49 6.03 16.24
N LYS A 10 0.63 6.72 17.37
CA LYS A 10 -0.10 7.95 17.69
C LYS A 10 0.81 9.17 17.77
N ASP A 11 2.11 8.96 17.80
CA ASP A 11 3.12 10.01 17.82
C ASP A 11 4.31 9.65 16.92
N PHE A 12 5.03 10.66 16.41
CA PHE A 12 6.21 10.48 15.55
C PHE A 12 7.31 9.65 16.20
N THR A 13 7.46 9.71 17.53
CA THR A 13 8.43 8.91 18.29
C THR A 13 8.15 7.40 18.23
N GLU A 14 6.93 7.01 17.88
CA GLU A 14 6.55 5.61 17.72
C GLU A 14 6.84 5.06 16.32
N ILE A 15 7.14 5.93 15.35
CA ILE A 15 7.47 5.56 13.97
C ILE A 15 8.87 4.93 13.94
N ILE A 16 8.94 3.66 13.53
CA ILE A 16 10.19 2.88 13.57
C ILE A 16 11.11 3.21 12.39
N SER A 17 10.57 3.70 11.28
CA SER A 17 11.31 4.01 10.06
C SER A 17 10.93 5.39 9.52
N ASN A 18 11.45 5.77 8.35
CA ASN A 18 11.13 7.05 7.71
C ASN A 18 11.55 8.28 8.54
N LYS A 19 12.68 8.17 9.26
CA LYS A 19 13.19 9.26 10.11
C LYS A 19 13.36 10.58 9.34
N GLY A 20 13.87 10.53 8.11
CA GLY A 20 14.02 11.73 7.28
C GLY A 20 12.69 12.43 7.02
N THR A 21 11.65 11.66 6.63
CA THR A 21 10.29 12.18 6.42
C THR A 21 9.70 12.76 7.70
N VAL A 22 9.86 12.06 8.83
CA VAL A 22 9.39 12.54 10.14
C VAL A 22 10.09 13.85 10.52
N LEU A 23 11.43 13.91 10.44
CA LEU A 23 12.18 15.13 10.75
C LEU A 23 11.81 16.30 9.84
N SER A 24 11.55 16.04 8.55
CA SER A 24 11.12 17.07 7.61
C SER A 24 9.72 17.59 7.94
N LEU A 25 8.79 16.72 8.35
CA LEU A 25 7.46 17.13 8.80
C LEU A 25 7.51 17.90 10.13
N GLU A 26 8.38 17.49 11.07
CA GLU A 26 8.61 18.24 12.32
C GLU A 26 9.24 19.60 12.08
N ALA A 27 10.13 19.72 11.09
CA ALA A 27 10.70 21.00 10.69
C ALA A 27 9.64 21.91 10.04
N GLU A 28 8.73 21.34 9.25
CA GLU A 28 7.61 22.07 8.67
C GLU A 28 6.71 22.70 9.74
N LEU A 29 6.40 21.95 10.82
CA LEU A 29 5.58 22.43 11.94
C LEU A 29 6.21 23.64 12.70
N LYS A 30 7.52 23.85 12.54
CA LYS A 30 8.24 24.97 13.22
C LYS A 30 8.24 26.25 12.40
N LYS A 31 7.81 26.22 11.14
CA LYS A 31 7.72 27.43 10.30
C LYS A 31 6.52 28.27 10.74
N GLU A 32 6.64 29.57 10.70
CA GLU A 32 5.52 30.50 10.93
C GLU A 32 4.49 30.44 9.79
N ASP A 33 4.98 30.26 8.56
CA ASP A 33 4.16 30.11 7.35
C ASP A 33 4.46 28.74 6.72
N HIS A 34 3.67 27.75 7.07
CA HIS A 34 3.79 26.39 6.55
C HIS A 34 2.73 26.10 5.50
N SER A 35 3.02 25.15 4.63
CA SER A 35 2.10 24.74 3.57
C SER A 35 0.76 24.27 4.13
N HIS A 36 -0.33 24.55 3.39
CA HIS A 36 -1.66 24.04 3.70
C HIS A 36 -1.97 22.69 3.02
N SER A 37 -1.09 22.25 2.10
CA SER A 37 -1.31 21.06 1.30
C SER A 37 -0.07 20.19 1.25
N TYR A 38 -0.23 18.92 1.61
CA TYR A 38 0.82 17.92 1.72
C TYR A 38 0.49 16.69 0.89
N LEU A 39 1.50 16.05 0.32
CA LEU A 39 1.37 14.81 -0.46
C LEU A 39 2.33 13.77 0.08
N LEU A 40 1.79 12.67 0.64
CA LEU A 40 2.54 11.52 1.11
C LEU A 40 2.54 10.44 0.02
N ILE A 41 3.72 10.08 -0.48
CA ILE A 41 3.91 9.08 -1.54
C ILE A 41 4.58 7.85 -0.95
N GLY A 42 4.11 6.66 -1.28
CA GLY A 42 4.80 5.42 -0.88
C GLY A 42 3.95 4.16 -1.02
N PRO A 43 4.53 2.97 -0.85
CA PRO A 43 3.84 1.70 -1.01
C PRO A 43 2.63 1.54 -0.08
N SER A 44 1.72 0.62 -0.44
CA SER A 44 0.56 0.32 0.39
C SER A 44 0.98 -0.26 1.74
N GLY A 45 0.26 0.11 2.81
CA GLY A 45 0.48 -0.41 4.15
C GLY A 45 1.78 0.04 4.86
N CYS A 46 2.56 0.97 4.29
CA CYS A 46 3.80 1.48 4.88
C CYS A 46 3.61 2.63 5.88
N GLY A 47 2.37 3.05 6.14
CA GLY A 47 2.05 4.00 7.20
C GLY A 47 1.75 5.43 6.76
N LYS A 48 1.49 5.72 5.47
CA LYS A 48 1.12 7.05 4.96
C LYS A 48 -0.01 7.69 5.76
N THR A 49 -1.16 7.03 5.83
CA THR A 49 -2.33 7.50 6.58
C THR A 49 -2.06 7.62 8.09
N THR A 50 -1.18 6.78 8.64
CA THR A 50 -0.74 6.89 10.05
C THR A 50 0.08 8.17 10.27
N ILE A 51 1.05 8.44 9.41
CA ILE A 51 1.86 9.67 9.44
C ILE A 51 0.95 10.90 9.23
N ALA A 52 -0.01 10.83 8.28
CA ALA A 52 -0.97 11.90 8.04
C ALA A 52 -1.78 12.24 9.30
N ARG A 53 -2.29 11.25 10.03
CA ARG A 53 -3.04 11.47 11.28
C ARG A 53 -2.18 12.08 12.38
N ILE A 54 -0.95 11.57 12.55
CA ILE A 54 0.00 12.13 13.53
C ILE A 54 0.31 13.58 13.18
N PHE A 55 0.58 13.86 11.92
CA PHE A 55 0.88 15.21 11.45
C PHE A 55 -0.31 16.16 11.64
N ALA A 56 -1.54 15.72 11.32
CA ALA A 56 -2.77 16.50 11.57
C ALA A 56 -2.92 16.85 13.06
N ASN A 57 -2.69 15.91 13.96
CA ASN A 57 -2.71 16.18 15.40
C ASN A 57 -1.60 17.15 15.83
N LYS A 58 -0.39 17.04 15.25
CA LYS A 58 0.73 17.95 15.55
C LYS A 58 0.53 19.36 15.00
N LEU A 59 -0.26 19.52 13.92
CA LEU A 59 -0.74 20.83 13.44
C LEU A 59 -1.71 21.51 14.43
N GLY A 60 -2.18 20.78 15.46
CA GLY A 60 -3.14 21.29 16.43
C GLY A 60 -4.60 21.00 16.04
N CYS A 61 -4.83 20.10 15.07
CA CYS A 61 -6.20 19.71 14.70
C CYS A 61 -6.83 18.82 15.78
N HIS A 62 -8.05 19.17 16.20
CA HIS A 62 -8.81 18.30 17.09
C HIS A 62 -9.23 17.03 16.35
N GLU A 63 -9.20 15.87 17.01
CA GLU A 63 -9.46 14.56 16.39
C GLU A 63 -10.81 14.50 15.63
N LYS A 64 -11.86 15.14 16.16
CA LYS A 64 -13.17 15.24 15.50
C LYS A 64 -13.21 16.19 14.28
N SER A 65 -12.15 16.96 14.07
CA SER A 65 -12.00 17.86 12.91
C SER A 65 -11.04 17.30 11.87
N ILE A 66 -10.55 16.07 12.05
CA ILE A 66 -9.84 15.31 11.04
C ILE A 66 -10.88 14.51 10.24
N ILE A 67 -11.02 14.85 8.96
CA ILE A 67 -11.95 14.20 8.02
C ILE A 67 -11.14 13.32 7.08
N GLU A 68 -11.40 12.01 7.13
CA GLU A 68 -10.73 11.06 6.25
C GLU A 68 -11.68 10.64 5.13
N ILE A 69 -11.20 10.78 3.90
CA ILE A 69 -11.89 10.39 2.67
C ILE A 69 -11.09 9.25 2.03
N ASP A 70 -11.70 8.08 1.93
CA ASP A 70 -11.15 6.96 1.16
C ASP A 70 -11.58 7.09 -0.29
N ALA A 71 -10.67 7.58 -1.13
CA ALA A 71 -10.92 7.70 -2.57
C ALA A 71 -11.11 6.35 -3.28
N GLY A 72 -10.83 5.23 -2.63
CA GLY A 72 -11.16 3.89 -3.10
C GLY A 72 -12.67 3.63 -3.13
N SER A 73 -13.40 4.14 -2.14
CA SER A 73 -14.86 4.01 -1.99
C SER A 73 -15.62 5.27 -2.44
N GLU A 74 -15.06 6.45 -2.25
CA GLU A 74 -15.69 7.75 -2.50
C GLU A 74 -15.06 8.46 -3.71
N ARG A 75 -15.39 8.00 -4.93
CA ARG A 75 -14.72 8.43 -6.18
C ARG A 75 -15.44 9.56 -6.93
N GLY A 76 -16.64 9.95 -6.48
CA GLY A 76 -17.58 10.78 -7.22
C GLY A 76 -17.22 12.27 -7.28
N VAL A 77 -17.81 12.97 -8.26
CA VAL A 77 -17.77 14.45 -8.33
C VAL A 77 -18.55 15.05 -7.15
N GLU A 78 -19.61 14.37 -6.71
CA GLU A 78 -20.42 14.75 -5.55
C GLU A 78 -19.58 14.85 -4.26
N THR A 79 -18.62 13.93 -4.05
CA THR A 79 -17.67 14.01 -2.94
C THR A 79 -16.81 15.27 -3.01
N ALA A 80 -16.41 15.70 -4.23
CA ALA A 80 -15.64 16.93 -4.42
C ALA A 80 -16.47 18.19 -4.15
N ASP A 81 -17.75 18.19 -4.54
CA ASP A 81 -18.65 19.31 -4.30
C ASP A 81 -19.00 19.42 -2.80
N ASN A 82 -19.29 18.31 -2.13
CA ASN A 82 -19.46 18.26 -0.68
C ASN A 82 -18.21 18.74 0.07
N LEU A 83 -17.03 18.36 -0.41
CA LEU A 83 -15.76 18.84 0.14
C LEU A 83 -15.66 20.38 0.03
N ARG A 84 -15.98 20.94 -1.15
CA ARG A 84 -15.93 22.40 -1.38
C ARG A 84 -16.88 23.16 -0.47
N GLU A 85 -18.10 22.68 -0.29
CA GLU A 85 -19.06 23.30 0.63
C GLU A 85 -18.56 23.22 2.07
N SER A 86 -18.06 22.06 2.49
CA SER A 86 -17.61 21.83 3.86
C SER A 86 -16.38 22.65 4.28
N ILE A 87 -15.55 23.07 3.30
CA ILE A 87 -14.37 23.93 3.53
C ILE A 87 -14.75 25.36 3.89
N LEU A 88 -15.91 25.84 3.46
CA LEU A 88 -16.40 27.20 3.76
C LEU A 88 -16.74 27.38 5.24
N TYR A 89 -17.00 26.28 5.94
CA TYR A 89 -17.36 26.31 7.35
C TYR A 89 -16.16 26.09 8.26
N THR A 90 -16.06 26.93 9.28
CA THR A 90 -15.07 26.73 10.35
C THR A 90 -15.35 25.44 11.12
N PRO A 91 -14.33 24.78 11.68
CA PRO A 91 -14.53 23.57 12.45
C PRO A 91 -15.32 23.83 13.74
N ILE A 92 -16.19 22.89 14.11
CA ILE A 92 -16.93 22.95 15.38
C ILE A 92 -15.98 22.72 16.58
N TYR A 93 -14.91 21.94 16.35
CA TYR A 93 -13.92 21.58 17.38
C TYR A 93 -12.53 22.09 16.96
N GLY A 94 -11.92 22.91 17.81
CA GLY A 94 -10.60 23.50 17.56
C GLY A 94 -10.64 24.65 16.55
N SER A 95 -9.47 25.08 16.09
CA SER A 95 -9.28 26.21 15.18
C SER A 95 -9.01 25.81 13.73
N ILE A 96 -8.65 24.56 13.49
CA ILE A 96 -8.29 24.04 12.16
C ILE A 96 -9.02 22.73 11.84
N LYS A 97 -9.22 22.48 10.56
CA LYS A 97 -9.80 21.26 10.00
C LYS A 97 -8.81 20.65 9.02
N VAL A 98 -8.59 19.35 9.12
CA VAL A 98 -7.67 18.61 8.24
C VAL A 98 -8.44 17.58 7.44
N TYR A 99 -8.27 17.61 6.12
CA TYR A 99 -8.77 16.57 5.20
C TYR A 99 -7.63 15.63 4.83
N ILE A 100 -7.77 14.37 5.19
CA ILE A 100 -6.87 13.29 4.77
C ILE A 100 -7.56 12.54 3.63
N ILE A 101 -7.01 12.66 2.41
CA ILE A 101 -7.55 11.96 1.24
C ILE A 101 -6.63 10.78 0.95
N ASP A 102 -7.08 9.58 1.33
CA ASP A 102 -6.30 8.35 1.11
C ASP A 102 -6.57 7.79 -0.29
N GLU A 103 -5.54 7.18 -0.88
CA GLU A 103 -5.54 6.60 -2.23
C GLU A 103 -6.05 7.58 -3.31
N ILE A 104 -5.62 8.85 -3.25
CA ILE A 104 -6.10 9.93 -4.16
C ILE A 104 -5.96 9.57 -5.64
N GLN A 105 -5.05 8.67 -6.04
CA GLN A 105 -4.95 8.20 -7.41
C GLN A 105 -6.19 7.40 -7.89
N ALA A 106 -7.07 6.98 -6.98
CA ALA A 106 -8.32 6.31 -7.33
C ALA A 106 -9.46 7.28 -7.67
N THR A 107 -9.26 8.59 -7.41
CA THR A 107 -10.25 9.61 -7.75
C THR A 107 -10.33 9.87 -9.26
N SER A 108 -11.49 10.35 -9.72
CA SER A 108 -11.68 10.76 -11.11
C SER A 108 -10.84 12.01 -11.46
N ALA A 109 -10.55 12.19 -12.75
CA ALA A 109 -9.88 13.41 -13.22
C ALA A 109 -10.66 14.68 -12.88
N LYS A 110 -12.00 14.61 -12.89
CA LYS A 110 -12.89 15.71 -12.51
C LYS A 110 -12.77 16.04 -11.01
N PHE A 111 -12.65 15.02 -10.14
CA PHE A 111 -12.41 15.24 -8.71
C PHE A 111 -11.09 16.00 -8.50
N GLN A 112 -10.00 15.55 -9.13
CA GLN A 112 -8.70 16.21 -9.02
C GLN A 112 -8.74 17.66 -9.53
N GLU A 113 -9.50 17.95 -10.60
CA GLU A 113 -9.72 19.32 -11.09
C GLU A 113 -10.51 20.16 -10.09
N ALA A 114 -11.55 19.58 -9.51
CA ALA A 114 -12.35 20.25 -8.49
C ALA A 114 -11.49 20.61 -7.26
N LEU A 115 -10.58 19.70 -6.87
CA LEU A 115 -9.67 19.93 -5.75
C LEU A 115 -8.65 21.06 -6.03
N LEU A 116 -8.25 21.28 -7.30
CA LEU A 116 -7.24 22.29 -7.65
C LEU A 116 -7.58 23.70 -7.15
N LYS A 117 -8.82 24.14 -7.36
CA LYS A 117 -9.26 25.48 -6.88
C LYS A 117 -9.11 25.63 -5.38
N THR A 118 -9.42 24.55 -4.66
CA THR A 118 -9.34 24.53 -3.20
C THR A 118 -7.88 24.50 -2.71
N LEU A 119 -6.99 23.84 -3.44
CA LEU A 119 -5.55 23.80 -3.12
C LEU A 119 -4.84 25.13 -3.47
N GLU A 120 -5.40 25.95 -4.39
CA GLU A 120 -4.89 27.28 -4.75
C GLU A 120 -5.25 28.31 -3.68
N ASP A 121 -6.51 28.34 -3.27
CA ASP A 121 -7.07 29.32 -2.34
C ASP A 121 -7.51 28.63 -1.05
N THR A 122 -6.60 27.88 -0.41
CA THR A 122 -6.92 27.16 0.82
C THR A 122 -7.12 28.14 1.98
N PRO A 123 -8.31 28.13 2.65
CA PRO A 123 -8.53 28.97 3.83
C PRO A 123 -7.54 28.63 4.95
N LYS A 124 -7.12 29.63 5.74
CA LYS A 124 -6.12 29.49 6.81
C LYS A 124 -6.44 28.39 7.85
N HIS A 125 -7.70 28.05 8.02
CA HIS A 125 -8.14 27.01 8.95
C HIS A 125 -8.22 25.60 8.34
N ILE A 126 -7.89 25.45 7.05
CA ILE A 126 -7.99 24.18 6.31
C ILE A 126 -6.61 23.67 5.93
N TYR A 127 -6.41 22.37 6.10
CA TYR A 127 -5.23 21.65 5.65
C TYR A 127 -5.63 20.39 4.86
N PHE A 128 -4.84 20.07 3.85
CA PHE A 128 -4.98 18.86 3.04
C PHE A 128 -3.76 17.96 3.20
N ILE A 129 -3.99 16.68 3.46
CA ILE A 129 -2.96 15.65 3.45
C ILE A 129 -3.39 14.55 2.49
N LEU A 130 -2.80 14.56 1.30
CA LEU A 130 -3.09 13.61 0.24
C LEU A 130 -2.15 12.41 0.39
N CYS A 131 -2.68 11.18 0.28
CA CYS A 131 -1.88 9.96 0.32
C CYS A 131 -2.04 9.20 -1.00
N THR A 132 -0.92 8.70 -1.54
CA THR A 132 -0.94 7.94 -2.79
C THR A 132 0.06 6.80 -2.80
N THR A 133 -0.31 5.70 -3.47
CA THR A 133 0.60 4.61 -3.85
C THR A 133 1.11 4.76 -5.27
N ASP A 134 0.45 5.56 -6.10
CA ASP A 134 0.80 5.76 -7.51
C ASP A 134 0.82 7.27 -7.85
N PRO A 135 1.99 7.92 -7.68
CA PRO A 135 2.10 9.35 -7.96
C PRO A 135 1.96 9.68 -9.45
N GLN A 136 2.08 8.71 -10.37
CA GLN A 136 1.96 8.96 -11.80
C GLN A 136 0.52 9.28 -12.21
N LYS A 137 -0.47 8.71 -11.50
CA LYS A 137 -1.90 8.97 -11.75
C LYS A 137 -2.40 10.30 -11.20
N ILE A 138 -1.57 11.02 -10.44
CA ILE A 138 -1.94 12.34 -9.91
C ILE A 138 -1.53 13.41 -10.91
N LYS A 139 -2.45 14.33 -11.22
CA LYS A 139 -2.19 15.47 -12.10
C LYS A 139 -0.99 16.27 -11.61
N LYS A 140 -0.12 16.67 -12.54
CA LYS A 140 1.07 17.49 -12.23
C LYS A 140 0.69 18.78 -11.49
N THR A 141 -0.44 19.37 -11.85
CA THR A 141 -0.97 20.59 -11.23
C THR A 141 -1.33 20.42 -9.74
N VAL A 142 -1.81 19.23 -9.33
CA VAL A 142 -2.03 18.90 -7.91
C VAL A 142 -0.69 18.75 -7.17
N LYS A 143 0.26 18.01 -7.76
CA LYS A 143 1.58 17.81 -7.15
C LYS A 143 2.35 19.09 -6.89
N THR A 144 2.29 20.04 -7.82
CA THR A 144 3.02 21.33 -7.70
C THR A 144 2.46 22.24 -6.62
N ARG A 145 1.25 21.97 -6.11
CA ARG A 145 0.60 22.72 -5.04
C ARG A 145 0.74 22.06 -3.67
N CYS A 146 1.41 20.90 -3.61
CA CYS A 146 1.59 20.16 -2.36
C CYS A 146 3.07 20.03 -2.01
N SER A 147 3.40 20.23 -0.74
CA SER A 147 4.68 19.81 -0.18
C SER A 147 4.74 18.27 -0.15
N THR A 148 5.68 17.70 -0.90
CA THR A 148 5.73 16.24 -1.14
C THR A 148 6.74 15.55 -0.24
N TYR A 149 6.32 14.43 0.36
CA TYR A 149 7.12 13.60 1.25
C TYR A 149 7.01 12.12 0.88
N GLU A 150 8.14 11.43 0.90
CA GLU A 150 8.18 9.99 0.59
C GLU A 150 8.14 9.15 1.86
N VAL A 151 7.31 8.12 1.83
CA VAL A 151 7.18 7.11 2.89
C VAL A 151 7.63 5.76 2.32
N SER A 152 8.83 5.35 2.69
CA SER A 152 9.44 4.12 2.20
C SER A 152 8.96 2.88 2.95
N ALA A 153 9.03 1.73 2.29
CA ALA A 153 8.87 0.42 2.93
C ALA A 153 9.92 0.22 4.03
N LEU A 154 9.58 -0.52 5.07
CA LEU A 154 10.50 -0.85 6.15
C LEU A 154 11.47 -1.96 5.69
N ASN A 155 12.71 -1.91 6.14
CA ASN A 155 13.61 -3.05 5.99
C ASN A 155 13.24 -4.19 6.98
N ASN A 156 13.74 -5.39 6.74
CA ASN A 156 13.44 -6.58 7.55
C ASN A 156 13.81 -6.39 9.03
N ILE A 157 14.90 -5.64 9.31
CA ILE A 157 15.34 -5.35 10.69
C ILE A 157 14.30 -4.49 11.41
N ASN A 158 13.75 -3.49 10.75
CA ASN A 158 12.74 -2.60 11.33
C ASN A 158 11.38 -3.30 11.49
N ILE A 159 11.00 -4.17 10.55
CA ILE A 159 9.81 -5.03 10.73
C ILE A 159 9.99 -5.97 11.92
N TYR A 160 11.15 -6.64 12.02
CA TYR A 160 11.45 -7.50 13.17
C TYR A 160 11.38 -6.73 14.51
N LYS A 161 11.95 -5.51 14.57
CA LYS A 161 11.86 -4.64 15.76
C LYS A 161 10.41 -4.28 16.09
N LEU A 162 9.58 -3.98 15.07
CA LEU A 162 8.15 -3.72 15.24
C LEU A 162 7.43 -4.92 15.87
N LEU A 163 7.63 -6.11 15.28
CA LEU A 163 7.00 -7.34 15.75
C LEU A 163 7.42 -7.67 17.18
N SER A 164 8.72 -7.60 17.50
CA SER A 164 9.26 -7.84 18.83
C SER A 164 8.71 -6.86 19.87
N LYS A 165 8.59 -5.56 19.53
CA LYS A 165 7.99 -4.53 20.39
C LYS A 165 6.52 -4.85 20.68
N ILE A 166 5.77 -5.30 19.68
CA ILE A 166 4.35 -5.63 19.83
C ILE A 166 4.16 -6.91 20.62
N CYS A 167 4.94 -7.96 20.36
CA CYS A 167 4.92 -9.19 21.15
C CYS A 167 5.15 -8.91 22.64
N LYS A 168 6.11 -8.03 22.95
CA LYS A 168 6.36 -7.59 24.35
C LYS A 168 5.17 -6.84 24.94
N LYS A 169 4.55 -5.92 24.20
CA LYS A 169 3.37 -5.17 24.66
C LYS A 169 2.14 -6.05 24.92
N GLU A 170 1.99 -7.12 24.12
CA GLU A 170 0.88 -8.07 24.23
C GLU A 170 1.18 -9.25 25.18
N ASN A 171 2.40 -9.33 25.75
CA ASN A 171 2.87 -10.48 26.54
C ASN A 171 2.80 -11.81 25.80
N ILE A 172 3.07 -11.80 24.49
CA ILE A 172 3.02 -12.96 23.62
C ILE A 172 4.43 -13.49 23.37
N GLN A 173 4.63 -14.79 23.52
CA GLN A 173 5.88 -15.46 23.21
C GLN A 173 5.82 -16.06 21.80
N ILE A 174 6.63 -15.53 20.90
CA ILE A 174 6.83 -16.05 19.54
C ILE A 174 8.32 -16.34 19.36
N GLN A 175 8.61 -17.47 18.72
CA GLN A 175 9.98 -17.85 18.40
C GLN A 175 10.65 -16.81 17.47
N ASP A 176 11.93 -16.59 17.68
CA ASP A 176 12.71 -15.57 16.98
C ASP A 176 12.80 -15.83 15.46
N ASP A 177 12.92 -17.09 15.07
CA ASP A 177 12.92 -17.56 13.69
C ASP A 177 11.57 -17.26 12.98
N VAL A 178 10.44 -17.39 13.69
CA VAL A 178 9.11 -17.04 13.17
C VAL A 178 9.01 -15.54 12.91
N LEU A 179 9.47 -14.70 13.86
CA LEU A 179 9.45 -13.25 13.70
C LEU A 179 10.35 -12.79 12.53
N LYS A 180 11.51 -13.41 12.37
CA LYS A 180 12.41 -13.15 11.24
C LYS A 180 11.77 -13.54 9.91
N GLU A 181 11.11 -14.68 9.83
CA GLU A 181 10.44 -15.12 8.62
C GLU A 181 9.24 -14.21 8.28
N ILE A 182 8.44 -13.79 9.27
CA ILE A 182 7.37 -12.78 9.07
C ILE A 182 7.96 -11.50 8.49
N ALA A 183 9.10 -11.03 9.01
CA ALA A 183 9.76 -9.82 8.51
C ALA A 183 10.17 -9.93 7.03
N ILE A 184 10.60 -11.12 6.59
CA ILE A 184 10.96 -11.39 5.19
C ILE A 184 9.70 -11.41 4.31
N VAL A 185 8.68 -12.17 4.71
CA VAL A 185 7.46 -12.41 3.90
C VAL A 185 6.61 -11.15 3.75
N SER A 186 6.66 -10.25 4.74
CA SER A 186 5.90 -8.98 4.73
C SER A 186 6.45 -7.94 3.74
N GLU A 187 7.64 -8.15 3.16
CA GLU A 187 8.24 -7.29 2.12
C GLU A 187 8.28 -5.80 2.52
N GLY A 188 8.54 -5.54 3.78
CA GLY A 188 8.63 -4.18 4.32
C GLY A 188 7.29 -3.50 4.59
N CYS A 189 6.17 -4.22 4.51
CA CYS A 189 4.84 -3.71 4.82
C CYS A 189 4.45 -3.99 6.29
N PRO A 190 4.42 -2.98 7.19
CA PRO A 190 4.03 -3.17 8.60
C PRO A 190 2.64 -3.76 8.77
N ARG A 191 1.65 -3.32 7.98
CA ARG A 191 0.29 -3.85 8.04
C ARG A 191 0.26 -5.35 7.77
N GLN A 192 0.94 -5.79 6.70
CA GLN A 192 1.03 -7.22 6.35
C GLN A 192 1.73 -8.03 7.43
N ALA A 193 2.83 -7.49 7.99
CA ALA A 193 3.56 -8.15 9.07
C ALA A 193 2.67 -8.40 10.31
N LEU A 194 1.84 -7.42 10.67
CA LEU A 194 0.93 -7.53 11.81
C LEU A 194 -0.26 -8.43 11.53
N VAL A 195 -0.77 -8.47 10.30
CA VAL A 195 -1.81 -9.43 9.89
C VAL A 195 -1.29 -10.87 9.98
N ILE A 196 -0.07 -11.12 9.51
CA ILE A 196 0.55 -12.46 9.63
C ILE A 196 0.79 -12.81 11.10
N LEU A 197 1.25 -11.85 11.92
CA LEU A 197 1.44 -12.07 13.35
C LEU A 197 0.11 -12.43 14.04
N ASP A 198 -0.99 -11.73 13.75
CA ASP A 198 -2.33 -12.04 14.27
C ASP A 198 -2.73 -13.50 13.98
N GLN A 199 -2.45 -13.99 12.76
CA GLN A 199 -2.73 -15.37 12.37
C GLN A 199 -1.86 -16.37 13.13
N VAL A 200 -0.57 -16.07 13.26
CA VAL A 200 0.42 -16.95 13.89
C VAL A 200 0.20 -17.11 15.41
N ILE A 201 -0.29 -16.07 16.07
CA ILE A 201 -0.58 -16.10 17.50
C ILE A 201 -1.62 -17.17 17.85
N LEU A 202 -2.59 -17.39 16.98
CA LEU A 202 -3.70 -18.33 17.18
C LEU A 202 -3.30 -19.79 16.98
N VAL A 203 -2.06 -20.05 16.54
CA VAL A 203 -1.61 -21.38 16.15
C VAL A 203 -0.59 -21.92 17.16
N GLU A 204 -0.59 -23.24 17.35
CA GLU A 204 0.41 -23.92 18.18
C GLU A 204 1.84 -23.62 17.70
N PRO A 205 2.78 -23.48 18.65
CA PRO A 205 4.17 -23.09 18.35
C PRO A 205 4.85 -23.92 17.26
N SER A 206 4.58 -25.23 17.23
CA SER A 206 5.14 -26.19 16.26
C SER A 206 4.75 -25.93 14.79
N TYR A 207 3.60 -25.30 14.56
CA TYR A 207 3.07 -25.03 13.21
C TYR A 207 3.32 -23.60 12.73
N ARG A 208 3.69 -22.66 13.62
CA ARG A 208 3.84 -21.22 13.31
C ARG A 208 4.76 -20.96 12.14
N LEU A 209 5.98 -21.50 12.19
CA LEU A 209 6.96 -21.30 11.12
C LEU A 209 6.48 -21.88 9.78
N LYS A 210 5.78 -23.01 9.82
CA LYS A 210 5.25 -23.67 8.62
C LYS A 210 4.18 -22.80 7.95
N ILE A 211 3.30 -22.15 8.73
CA ILE A 211 2.27 -21.24 8.22
C ILE A 211 2.88 -20.01 7.58
N VAL A 212 3.87 -19.40 8.22
CA VAL A 212 4.56 -18.23 7.62
C VAL A 212 5.27 -18.63 6.32
N LYS A 213 5.94 -19.80 6.30
CA LYS A 213 6.62 -20.29 5.09
C LYS A 213 5.66 -20.70 3.99
N SER A 214 4.44 -21.16 4.29
CA SER A 214 3.46 -21.50 3.24
C SER A 214 3.07 -20.28 2.42
N SER A 215 2.93 -19.11 3.03
CA SER A 215 2.72 -17.84 2.32
C SER A 215 3.90 -17.46 1.40
N LYS A 216 5.11 -17.89 1.74
CA LYS A 216 6.30 -17.70 0.91
C LYS A 216 6.37 -18.72 -0.23
N ILE A 217 6.01 -19.97 0.04
CA ILE A 217 5.98 -21.06 -0.95
C ILE A 217 5.03 -20.69 -2.09
N GLU A 218 3.85 -20.14 -1.81
CA GLU A 218 2.92 -19.69 -2.84
C GLU A 218 3.53 -18.60 -3.73
N LYS A 219 4.26 -17.63 -3.16
CA LYS A 219 4.99 -16.62 -3.94
C LYS A 219 6.15 -17.23 -4.74
N GLU A 220 6.85 -18.21 -4.19
CA GLU A 220 7.92 -18.94 -4.90
C GLU A 220 7.36 -19.80 -6.04
N GLU A 221 6.18 -20.41 -5.86
CA GLU A 221 5.49 -21.16 -6.91
C GLU A 221 5.04 -20.23 -8.05
N ILE A 222 4.56 -19.04 -7.76
CA ILE A 222 4.25 -18.03 -8.78
C ILE A 222 5.52 -17.61 -9.54
N LYS A 223 6.63 -17.34 -8.83
CA LYS A 223 7.93 -17.05 -9.47
C LYS A 223 8.42 -18.22 -10.33
N LYS A 224 8.22 -19.44 -9.86
CA LYS A 224 8.54 -20.65 -10.63
C LYS A 224 7.67 -20.77 -11.87
N LEU A 225 6.37 -20.50 -11.77
CA LEU A 225 5.46 -20.45 -12.92
C LEU A 225 5.94 -19.42 -13.95
N ILE A 226 6.25 -18.20 -13.53
CA ILE A 226 6.76 -17.14 -14.40
C ILE A 226 8.05 -17.61 -15.12
N LYS A 227 8.98 -18.20 -14.38
CA LYS A 227 10.22 -18.73 -14.95
C LYS A 227 9.95 -19.81 -16.01
N LEU A 228 9.01 -20.72 -15.75
CA LEU A 228 8.61 -21.74 -16.70
C LEU A 228 7.96 -21.14 -17.95
N LEU A 229 7.14 -20.11 -17.82
CA LEU A 229 6.53 -19.41 -18.96
C LEU A 229 7.57 -18.65 -19.80
N LEU A 230 8.63 -18.12 -19.19
CA LEU A 230 9.72 -17.42 -19.89
C LEU A 230 10.69 -18.36 -20.58
N THR A 231 10.81 -19.61 -20.11
CA THR A 231 11.66 -20.63 -20.71
C THR A 231 10.82 -21.53 -21.61
N ASN A 232 11.45 -22.22 -22.58
CA ASN A 232 10.77 -23.24 -23.42
C ASN A 232 10.53 -24.52 -22.58
N SER A 233 9.65 -24.41 -21.60
CA SER A 233 9.36 -25.49 -20.66
C SER A 233 8.26 -26.42 -21.20
N ASN A 234 8.25 -27.66 -20.73
CA ASN A 234 7.20 -28.62 -21.11
C ASN A 234 5.90 -28.29 -20.34
N TRP A 235 4.75 -28.43 -21.04
CA TRP A 235 3.43 -28.27 -20.44
C TRP A 235 3.22 -29.08 -19.14
N LYS A 236 3.80 -30.29 -19.05
CA LYS A 236 3.75 -31.13 -17.84
C LYS A 236 4.23 -30.41 -16.59
N ASP A 237 5.31 -29.65 -16.69
CA ASP A 237 5.91 -28.92 -15.58
C ASP A 237 5.05 -27.71 -15.17
N VAL A 238 4.53 -26.98 -16.16
CA VAL A 238 3.62 -25.87 -15.94
C VAL A 238 2.32 -26.36 -15.28
N ALA A 239 1.72 -27.44 -15.79
CA ALA A 239 0.51 -28.05 -15.24
C ALA A 239 0.70 -28.52 -13.80
N LYS A 240 1.88 -29.05 -13.45
CA LYS A 240 2.23 -29.46 -12.08
C LYS A 240 2.24 -28.27 -11.11
N VAL A 241 2.83 -27.15 -11.53
CA VAL A 241 2.84 -25.92 -10.71
C VAL A 241 1.41 -25.35 -10.58
N LEU A 242 0.66 -25.25 -11.69
CA LEU A 242 -0.73 -24.77 -11.68
C LEU A 242 -1.65 -25.60 -10.76
N LYS A 243 -1.47 -26.92 -10.68
CA LYS A 243 -2.21 -27.79 -9.75
C LYS A 243 -1.92 -27.46 -8.29
N GLY A 244 -0.68 -27.09 -7.96
CA GLY A 244 -0.23 -26.76 -6.61
C GLY A 244 -0.68 -25.37 -6.14
N LEU A 245 -0.93 -24.44 -7.06
CA LEU A 245 -1.32 -23.06 -6.74
C LEU A 245 -2.74 -22.99 -6.15
N LYS A 246 -2.83 -22.45 -4.94
CA LYS A 246 -4.09 -22.22 -4.19
C LYS A 246 -4.53 -20.75 -4.20
N GLU A 247 -3.65 -19.85 -4.62
CA GLU A 247 -3.92 -18.41 -4.67
C GLU A 247 -5.00 -18.08 -5.69
N ASP A 248 -5.68 -16.95 -5.49
CA ASP A 248 -6.67 -16.41 -6.40
C ASP A 248 -6.07 -16.21 -7.81
N PRO A 249 -6.72 -16.72 -8.88
CA PRO A 249 -6.21 -16.62 -10.24
C PRO A 249 -5.94 -15.18 -10.71
N GLU A 250 -6.72 -14.21 -10.24
CA GLU A 250 -6.55 -12.81 -10.56
C GLU A 250 -5.30 -12.21 -9.90
N LYS A 251 -5.00 -12.61 -8.66
CA LYS A 251 -3.75 -12.21 -7.99
C LYS A 251 -2.53 -12.81 -8.68
N ILE A 252 -2.61 -14.06 -9.14
CA ILE A 252 -1.56 -14.70 -9.93
C ILE A 252 -1.35 -13.92 -11.23
N ARG A 253 -2.42 -13.60 -11.94
CA ARG A 253 -2.40 -12.79 -13.17
C ARG A 253 -1.67 -11.46 -12.96
N MET A 254 -2.08 -10.70 -11.95
CA MET A 254 -1.46 -9.42 -11.64
C MET A 254 0.02 -9.55 -11.27
N SER A 255 0.39 -10.59 -10.53
CA SER A 255 1.79 -10.84 -10.18
C SER A 255 2.65 -11.12 -11.40
N ILE A 256 2.13 -11.88 -12.38
CA ILE A 256 2.80 -12.18 -13.66
C ILE A 256 2.97 -10.89 -14.47
N LEU A 257 1.90 -10.09 -14.63
CA LEU A 257 1.96 -8.83 -15.35
C LEU A 257 2.95 -7.84 -14.74
N MET A 258 2.95 -7.69 -13.42
CA MET A 258 3.89 -6.79 -12.73
C MET A 258 5.34 -7.24 -12.92
N TYR A 259 5.60 -8.54 -12.86
CA TYR A 259 6.94 -9.09 -13.08
C TYR A 259 7.41 -8.86 -14.52
N CYS A 260 6.57 -9.16 -15.52
CA CYS A 260 6.87 -8.95 -16.93
C CYS A 260 7.11 -7.47 -17.25
N ASN A 261 6.27 -6.59 -16.72
CA ASN A 261 6.42 -5.14 -16.87
C ASN A 261 7.77 -4.65 -16.30
N ALA A 262 8.15 -5.14 -15.12
CA ALA A 262 9.44 -4.79 -14.52
C ALA A 262 10.64 -5.22 -15.40
N ILE A 263 10.56 -6.37 -16.06
CA ILE A 263 11.62 -6.84 -16.97
C ILE A 263 11.72 -5.94 -18.21
N LEU A 264 10.59 -5.59 -18.85
CA LEU A 264 10.59 -4.70 -20.02
C LEU A 264 11.12 -3.32 -19.68
N LEU A 265 10.72 -2.74 -18.56
CA LEU A 265 11.19 -1.43 -18.10
C LEU A 265 12.70 -1.42 -17.76
N ASN A 266 13.27 -2.58 -17.38
CA ASN A 266 14.70 -2.76 -17.18
C ASN A 266 15.50 -3.00 -18.48
N GLY A 267 14.87 -2.80 -19.64
CA GLY A 267 15.53 -2.81 -20.95
C GLY A 267 15.78 -4.21 -21.54
N LYS A 268 15.22 -5.28 -20.98
CA LYS A 268 15.25 -6.60 -21.62
C LYS A 268 14.18 -6.66 -22.71
N ASN A 269 14.60 -6.61 -23.95
CA ASN A 269 13.73 -6.78 -25.12
C ASN A 269 13.58 -8.27 -25.44
N ASP A 270 12.57 -8.91 -24.83
CA ASP A 270 12.25 -10.32 -25.08
C ASP A 270 10.80 -10.41 -25.58
N PRO A 271 10.57 -10.81 -26.85
CA PRO A 271 9.24 -10.93 -27.43
C PRO A 271 8.30 -11.82 -26.63
N LYS A 272 8.84 -12.84 -25.96
CA LYS A 272 8.05 -13.77 -25.11
C LYS A 272 7.41 -13.07 -23.91
N ILE A 273 8.05 -12.01 -23.40
CA ILE A 273 7.47 -11.21 -22.30
C ILE A 273 6.24 -10.45 -22.78
N ALA A 274 6.30 -9.86 -23.97
CA ALA A 274 5.15 -9.17 -24.57
C ALA A 274 4.00 -10.15 -24.85
N LEU A 275 4.28 -11.35 -25.33
CA LEU A 275 3.33 -12.43 -25.53
C LEU A 275 2.65 -12.82 -24.21
N ILE A 276 3.42 -13.05 -23.16
CA ILE A 276 2.88 -13.35 -21.82
C ILE A 276 1.94 -12.23 -21.37
N MET A 277 2.35 -10.96 -21.52
CA MET A 277 1.51 -9.84 -21.13
C MET A 277 0.21 -9.76 -21.93
N ASP A 278 0.24 -10.10 -23.22
CA ASP A 278 -0.95 -10.12 -24.07
C ASP A 278 -1.96 -11.17 -23.61
N TYR A 279 -1.53 -12.39 -23.32
CA TYR A 279 -2.42 -13.45 -22.78
C TYR A 279 -2.91 -13.18 -21.35
N PHE A 280 -2.24 -12.35 -20.60
CA PHE A 280 -2.61 -11.99 -19.23
C PHE A 280 -3.25 -10.61 -19.09
N LYS A 281 -3.49 -9.86 -20.17
CA LYS A 281 -4.03 -8.49 -20.12
C LYS A 281 -5.45 -8.43 -19.56
N ASP A 282 -6.30 -9.38 -19.93
CA ASP A 282 -7.70 -9.39 -19.54
C ASP A 282 -7.92 -10.07 -18.18
N PRO A 283 -8.85 -9.55 -17.35
CA PRO A 283 -9.15 -10.12 -16.04
C PRO A 283 -9.75 -11.53 -16.12
N PHE A 284 -9.41 -12.39 -15.14
CA PHE A 284 -9.87 -13.79 -15.08
C PHE A 284 -11.14 -13.99 -14.24
N TYR A 285 -11.90 -12.92 -13.93
CA TYR A 285 -13.05 -13.00 -13.03
C TYR A 285 -14.15 -13.98 -13.50
N SER A 286 -14.35 -14.14 -14.81
CA SER A 286 -15.47 -14.94 -15.34
C SER A 286 -15.28 -16.46 -15.22
N ALA A 287 -14.06 -16.97 -15.35
CA ALA A 287 -13.77 -18.40 -15.32
C ALA A 287 -12.51 -18.76 -14.47
N GLY A 288 -11.96 -17.82 -13.76
CA GLY A 288 -10.93 -18.03 -12.73
C GLY A 288 -9.75 -18.91 -13.19
N LYS A 289 -9.59 -20.06 -12.53
CA LYS A 289 -8.47 -20.98 -12.79
C LYS A 289 -8.45 -21.56 -14.21
N ALA A 290 -9.58 -21.65 -14.88
CA ALA A 290 -9.64 -22.17 -16.24
C ALA A 290 -8.98 -21.21 -17.25
N LEU A 291 -9.24 -19.90 -17.12
CA LEU A 291 -8.59 -18.88 -17.96
C LEU A 291 -7.08 -18.79 -17.67
N LEU A 292 -6.68 -18.85 -16.41
CA LEU A 292 -5.27 -18.93 -16.03
C LEU A 292 -4.57 -20.13 -16.69
N THR A 293 -5.23 -21.29 -16.69
CA THR A 293 -4.69 -22.51 -17.30
C THR A 293 -4.59 -22.37 -18.82
N LEU A 294 -5.62 -21.80 -19.46
CA LEU A 294 -5.64 -21.59 -20.91
C LEU A 294 -4.56 -20.60 -21.35
N ALA A 295 -4.40 -19.47 -20.64
CA ALA A 295 -3.35 -18.50 -20.93
C ALA A 295 -1.96 -19.13 -20.85
N CYS A 296 -1.68 -19.90 -19.78
CA CYS A 296 -0.41 -20.61 -19.66
C CYS A 296 -0.20 -21.67 -20.74
N TYR A 297 -1.26 -22.38 -21.16
CA TYR A 297 -1.18 -23.40 -22.21
C TYR A 297 -0.83 -22.77 -23.55
N ASN A 298 -1.51 -21.69 -23.92
CA ASN A 298 -1.26 -21.00 -25.20
C ASN A 298 0.19 -20.50 -25.28
N ILE A 299 0.69 -19.87 -24.21
CA ILE A 299 2.08 -19.35 -24.14
C ILE A 299 3.13 -20.46 -24.33
N ILE A 300 2.86 -21.67 -23.86
CA ILE A 300 3.80 -22.81 -23.98
C ILE A 300 3.67 -23.48 -25.35
N SER A 301 2.52 -23.34 -26.02
CA SER A 301 2.25 -23.93 -27.33
C SER A 301 2.75 -23.09 -28.50
N GLU A 302 3.02 -21.80 -28.27
CA GLU A 302 3.69 -20.86 -29.19
C GLU A 302 5.21 -20.86 -28.99
#